data_def147b671d7623ccb4c97bf5f0813de
#
_entry.id   def147b671d7623ccb4c97bf5f0813de
#
_cell.length_a   1.000
_cell.length_b   1.000
_cell.length_c   1.000
_cell.angle_alpha   90.00
_cell.angle_beta   90.00
_cell.angle_gamma   90.00
#
_symmetry.space_group_name_H-M   'P 1'
#
loop_
_entity.id
_entity.type
_entity.pdbx_description
1 polymer ?
#
loop_
_entity_poly.entity_id
_entity_poly.type
_entity_poly.pdbx_seq_one_letter_code
_entity_poly.pdbx_strand_id
1 'polypeptide(L)'
;MKKPRLFYLDLIRAVALCSILIIHFNAAVTGYFTYPSKLFGSVLPFGIYLGDFGSSLFFMVSGAALAYTSKDPLDLPAFYRKRAKAVYPMFWLAWCVAFSIRFVTKPGYYAGAKTASLLLTLVGLDNFAVAAGWVAQDFACVGEWFLGTILFLYLLFPLLRAGLKKHPVLTWCAVLAVSLPVHRMGWDSRLVAIHLPEFLLGMSFLTWSRRTKVAVLAAVLGFLATPLTAYDSKITCAVFSAAAFLVLAALGSRIHWAPVQNVCALLSRYSYAVFLTHHVIVLRLVEHFDLSTITRRDTALLFGVYLLCTAAASAALYWLDGKIRAGAAKLFCPA
;
A
#
# COMPACT_ATOMS: atom_id res chain seq x y z
N MET A 1 24.84 11.57 9.06
CA MET A 1 24.50 10.37 9.84
C MET A 1 23.14 9.82 9.35
N LYS A 2 23.00 8.49 9.16
CA LYS A 2 21.68 7.86 8.91
C LYS A 2 20.85 7.94 10.18
N LYS A 3 19.59 8.40 10.09
CA LYS A 3 18.67 8.39 11.22
C LYS A 3 18.42 6.95 11.70
N PRO A 4 18.25 6.69 13.00
CA PRO A 4 17.97 5.36 13.52
C PRO A 4 16.66 4.82 12.95
N ARG A 5 16.57 3.50 12.85
CA ARG A 5 15.37 2.84 12.35
C ARG A 5 14.26 2.90 13.42
N LEU A 6 13.06 3.24 13.02
CA LEU A 6 11.89 3.29 13.90
C LEU A 6 11.14 1.96 13.77
N PHE A 7 11.37 1.05 14.70
CA PHE A 7 10.80 -0.31 14.67
C PHE A 7 9.27 -0.32 14.56
N TYR A 8 8.57 0.58 15.22
CA TYR A 8 7.11 0.62 15.12
C TYR A 8 6.59 0.84 13.70
N LEU A 9 7.35 1.52 12.82
CA LEU A 9 6.98 1.63 11.40
C LEU A 9 7.15 0.30 10.65
N ASP A 10 8.11 -0.52 11.05
CA ASP A 10 8.28 -1.87 10.50
C ASP A 10 7.17 -2.79 10.96
N LEU A 11 6.77 -2.71 12.23
CA LEU A 11 5.65 -3.45 12.79
C LEU A 11 4.34 -3.11 12.05
N ILE A 12 4.01 -1.82 11.91
CA ILE A 12 2.79 -1.38 11.23
C ILE A 12 2.81 -1.84 9.76
N ARG A 13 3.96 -1.75 9.09
CA ARG A 13 4.11 -2.22 7.71
C ARG A 13 3.95 -3.73 7.59
N ALA A 14 4.42 -4.51 8.56
CA ALA A 14 4.22 -5.95 8.61
C ALA A 14 2.74 -6.31 8.78
N VAL A 15 2.02 -5.64 9.68
CA VAL A 15 0.56 -5.81 9.85
C VAL A 15 -0.18 -5.46 8.56
N ALA A 16 0.13 -4.33 7.94
CA ALA A 16 -0.46 -3.92 6.67
C ALA A 16 -0.22 -4.97 5.57
N LEU A 17 1.02 -5.48 5.45
CA LEU A 17 1.37 -6.49 4.47
C LEU A 17 0.60 -7.80 4.68
N CYS A 18 0.50 -8.27 5.91
CA CYS A 18 -0.29 -9.47 6.24
C CYS A 18 -1.77 -9.29 5.87
N SER A 19 -2.35 -8.11 6.14
CA SER A 19 -3.73 -7.78 5.77
C SER A 19 -3.95 -7.87 4.27
N ILE A 20 -3.03 -7.33 3.48
CA ILE A 20 -3.08 -7.37 2.01
C ILE A 20 -2.94 -8.80 1.47
N LEU A 21 -2.00 -9.59 2.00
CA LEU A 21 -1.81 -10.99 1.57
C LEU A 21 -3.06 -11.83 1.85
N ILE A 22 -3.65 -11.70 3.04
CA ILE A 22 -4.85 -12.43 3.45
C ILE A 22 -6.03 -12.06 2.56
N ILE A 23 -6.26 -10.76 2.33
CA ILE A 23 -7.45 -10.34 1.59
C ILE A 23 -7.39 -10.69 0.11
N HIS A 24 -6.22 -10.57 -0.53
CA HIS A 24 -6.09 -10.95 -1.93
C HIS A 24 -6.16 -12.46 -2.12
N PHE A 25 -5.66 -13.26 -1.18
CA PHE A 25 -5.87 -14.70 -1.17
C PHE A 25 -7.36 -15.04 -1.03
N ASN A 26 -8.05 -14.46 -0.05
CA ASN A 26 -9.48 -14.67 0.13
C ASN A 26 -10.27 -14.29 -1.13
N ALA A 27 -10.00 -13.12 -1.72
CA ALA A 27 -10.68 -12.66 -2.92
C ALA A 27 -10.45 -13.60 -4.11
N ALA A 28 -9.24 -14.13 -4.27
CA ALA A 28 -8.91 -15.06 -5.35
C ALA A 28 -9.58 -16.43 -5.17
N VAL A 29 -9.64 -16.95 -3.93
CA VAL A 29 -10.20 -18.28 -3.65
C VAL A 29 -11.74 -18.25 -3.56
N THR A 30 -12.31 -17.20 -2.96
CA THR A 30 -13.75 -17.13 -2.74
C THR A 30 -14.49 -16.30 -3.78
N GLY A 31 -13.78 -15.57 -4.66
CA GLY A 31 -14.37 -14.73 -5.70
C GLY A 31 -15.39 -13.72 -5.15
N TYR A 32 -15.19 -13.22 -3.92
CA TYR A 32 -16.16 -12.42 -3.15
C TYR A 32 -17.41 -13.18 -2.71
N PHE A 33 -17.54 -14.47 -3.01
CA PHE A 33 -18.64 -15.31 -2.53
C PHE A 33 -18.26 -15.98 -1.20
N THR A 34 -19.27 -16.37 -0.42
CA THR A 34 -19.10 -17.14 0.80
C THR A 34 -18.98 -18.62 0.46
N TYR A 35 -17.76 -19.13 0.32
CA TYR A 35 -17.52 -20.57 0.27
C TYR A 35 -17.24 -21.14 1.66
N PRO A 36 -17.65 -22.40 1.93
CA PRO A 36 -17.36 -23.06 3.22
C PRO A 36 -15.86 -23.19 3.53
N SER A 37 -15.04 -23.16 2.49
CA SER A 37 -13.57 -23.30 2.57
C SER A 37 -12.83 -22.06 3.05
N LYS A 38 -13.50 -20.96 3.34
CA LYS A 38 -12.88 -19.70 3.76
C LYS A 38 -12.08 -19.88 5.07
N LEU A 39 -10.79 -19.49 5.04
CA LEU A 39 -9.90 -19.57 6.21
C LEU A 39 -9.98 -18.34 7.11
N PHE A 40 -9.98 -17.17 6.52
CA PHE A 40 -9.84 -15.89 7.23
C PHE A 40 -11.07 -15.01 6.99
N GLY A 41 -11.38 -14.17 7.96
CA GLY A 41 -12.33 -13.07 7.78
C GLY A 41 -11.79 -12.05 6.77
N SER A 42 -12.69 -11.50 5.95
CA SER A 42 -12.35 -10.39 5.02
C SER A 42 -12.75 -9.04 5.59
N VAL A 43 -13.47 -9.04 6.71
CA VAL A 43 -14.10 -7.87 7.31
C VAL A 43 -13.69 -7.78 8.77
N LEU A 44 -13.21 -6.61 9.17
CA LEU A 44 -12.89 -6.22 10.54
C LEU A 44 -14.15 -5.66 11.25
N PRO A 45 -14.09 -5.36 12.56
CA PRO A 45 -15.16 -4.62 13.25
C PRO A 45 -15.60 -3.38 12.45
N PHE A 46 -16.84 -2.99 12.62
CA PHE A 46 -17.48 -1.87 11.89
C PHE A 46 -17.67 -2.10 10.38
N GLY A 47 -17.66 -3.35 9.92
CA GLY A 47 -17.82 -3.67 8.49
C GLY A 47 -16.61 -3.28 7.61
N ILE A 48 -15.46 -3.02 8.20
CA ILE A 48 -14.26 -2.53 7.49
C ILE A 48 -13.64 -3.66 6.67
N TYR A 49 -13.45 -3.40 5.37
CA TYR A 49 -12.76 -4.32 4.48
C TYR A 49 -11.26 -4.39 4.81
N LEU A 50 -10.73 -5.59 4.99
CA LEU A 50 -9.34 -5.81 5.42
C LEU A 50 -8.31 -5.24 4.45
N GLY A 51 -8.65 -5.17 3.15
CA GLY A 51 -7.78 -4.58 2.13
C GLY A 51 -7.64 -3.06 2.28
N ASP A 52 -8.74 -2.37 2.55
CA ASP A 52 -8.73 -0.92 2.80
C ASP A 52 -7.94 -0.59 4.07
N PHE A 53 -8.11 -1.39 5.13
CA PHE A 53 -7.33 -1.26 6.36
C PHE A 53 -5.81 -1.39 6.10
N GLY A 54 -5.40 -2.41 5.35
CA GLY A 54 -3.99 -2.62 5.00
C GLY A 54 -3.41 -1.48 4.18
N SER A 55 -4.14 -0.99 3.17
CA SER A 55 -3.70 0.15 2.34
C SER A 55 -3.64 1.46 3.12
N SER A 56 -4.61 1.74 3.98
CA SER A 56 -4.62 2.90 4.88
C SER A 56 -3.37 2.93 5.77
N LEU A 57 -3.02 1.80 6.39
CA LEU A 57 -1.79 1.69 7.18
C LEU A 57 -0.53 1.94 6.33
N PHE A 58 -0.48 1.44 5.09
CA PHE A 58 0.64 1.71 4.19
C PHE A 58 0.76 3.20 3.83
N PHE A 59 -0.34 3.91 3.58
CA PHE A 59 -0.31 5.35 3.32
C PHE A 59 0.18 6.13 4.55
N MET A 60 -0.29 5.80 5.75
CA MET A 60 0.17 6.40 7.00
C MET A 60 1.67 6.16 7.23
N VAL A 61 2.13 4.90 7.08
CA VAL A 61 3.57 4.56 7.22
C VAL A 61 4.42 5.29 6.19
N SER A 62 3.93 5.44 4.95
CA SER A 62 4.64 6.14 3.89
C SER A 62 4.80 7.63 4.22
N GLY A 63 3.74 8.28 4.69
CA GLY A 63 3.78 9.67 5.16
C GLY A 63 4.79 9.85 6.32
N ALA A 64 4.72 8.98 7.34
CA ALA A 64 5.63 9.01 8.48
C ALA A 64 7.09 8.77 8.06
N ALA A 65 7.36 7.78 7.23
CA ALA A 65 8.70 7.45 6.77
C ALA A 65 9.32 8.58 5.94
N LEU A 66 8.54 9.23 5.07
CA LEU A 66 9.00 10.39 4.30
C LEU A 66 9.27 11.60 5.20
N ALA A 67 8.35 11.93 6.10
CA ALA A 67 8.56 13.02 7.05
C ALA A 67 9.81 12.78 7.92
N TYR A 68 10.02 11.53 8.35
CA TYR A 68 11.18 11.16 9.14
C TYR A 68 12.50 11.26 8.37
N THR A 69 12.56 10.75 7.14
CA THR A 69 13.82 10.60 6.39
C THR A 69 14.21 11.80 5.54
N SER A 70 13.28 12.72 5.29
CA SER A 70 13.55 13.91 4.48
C SER A 70 14.43 14.92 5.22
N LYS A 71 15.36 15.53 4.48
CA LYS A 71 16.23 16.62 4.97
C LYS A 71 15.47 17.93 5.10
N ASP A 72 16.01 18.86 5.84
CA ASP A 72 15.56 20.22 5.97
C ASP A 72 16.73 21.16 5.73
N PRO A 73 16.70 22.02 4.71
CA PRO A 73 15.65 22.20 3.71
C PRO A 73 15.49 20.99 2.77
N LEU A 74 14.32 20.86 2.12
CA LEU A 74 14.03 19.79 1.18
C LEU A 74 14.59 20.16 -0.20
N ASP A 75 15.54 19.38 -0.69
CA ASP A 75 16.01 19.43 -2.06
C ASP A 75 15.01 18.66 -2.96
N LEU A 76 14.19 19.39 -3.71
CA LEU A 76 13.13 18.82 -4.54
C LEU A 76 13.66 17.89 -5.65
N PRO A 77 14.64 18.29 -6.48
CA PRO A 77 15.20 17.40 -7.49
C PRO A 77 15.77 16.10 -6.91
N ALA A 78 16.54 16.20 -5.83
CA ALA A 78 17.11 15.04 -5.16
C ALA A 78 16.02 14.16 -4.53
N PHE A 79 14.95 14.75 -3.98
CA PHE A 79 13.81 14.03 -3.44
C PHE A 79 13.11 13.21 -4.52
N TYR A 80 12.68 13.83 -5.62
CA TYR A 80 11.95 13.13 -6.68
C TYR A 80 12.82 12.08 -7.37
N ARG A 81 14.09 12.39 -7.67
CA ARG A 81 15.04 11.40 -8.20
C ARG A 81 15.21 10.20 -7.29
N LYS A 82 15.27 10.41 -5.96
CA LYS A 82 15.35 9.32 -4.98
C LYS A 82 14.08 8.48 -4.97
N ARG A 83 12.89 9.09 -5.12
CA ARG A 83 11.61 8.34 -5.19
C ARG A 83 11.52 7.55 -6.48
N ALA A 84 11.80 8.16 -7.61
CA ALA A 84 11.82 7.47 -8.90
C ALA A 84 12.77 6.26 -8.89
N LYS A 85 14.00 6.44 -8.44
CA LYS A 85 14.98 5.34 -8.29
C LYS A 85 14.51 4.25 -7.30
N ALA A 86 13.71 4.57 -6.31
CA ALA A 86 13.23 3.58 -5.35
C ALA A 86 12.06 2.74 -5.89
N VAL A 87 11.25 3.29 -6.77
CA VAL A 87 9.99 2.70 -7.23
C VAL A 87 10.13 2.05 -8.59
N TYR A 88 10.52 2.82 -9.60
CA TYR A 88 10.39 2.41 -11.00
C TYR A 88 11.21 1.18 -11.43
N PRO A 89 12.49 1.00 -11.06
CA PRO A 89 13.25 -0.15 -11.58
C PRO A 89 12.61 -1.49 -11.22
N MET A 90 12.22 -1.66 -9.95
CA MET A 90 11.58 -2.89 -9.49
C MET A 90 10.15 -3.03 -10.07
N PHE A 91 9.41 -1.93 -10.22
CA PHE A 91 8.09 -1.92 -10.84
C PHE A 91 8.16 -2.39 -12.29
N TRP A 92 8.99 -1.77 -13.12
CA TRP A 92 9.11 -2.14 -14.52
C TRP A 92 9.54 -3.58 -14.72
N LEU A 93 10.47 -4.06 -13.89
CA LEU A 93 10.90 -5.45 -13.93
C LEU A 93 9.74 -6.42 -13.61
N ALA A 94 9.01 -6.17 -12.54
CA ALA A 94 7.86 -6.98 -12.16
C ALA A 94 6.75 -6.90 -13.21
N TRP A 95 6.48 -5.71 -13.74
CA TRP A 95 5.48 -5.49 -14.77
C TRP A 95 5.84 -6.21 -16.07
N CYS A 96 7.06 -6.10 -16.56
CA CYS A 96 7.51 -6.80 -17.77
C CYS A 96 7.32 -8.32 -17.66
N VAL A 97 7.69 -8.90 -16.50
CA VAL A 97 7.52 -10.34 -16.26
C VAL A 97 6.04 -10.71 -16.22
N ALA A 98 5.24 -10.00 -15.43
CA ALA A 98 3.81 -10.27 -15.29
C ALA A 98 3.04 -10.06 -16.61
N PHE A 99 3.35 -8.99 -17.34
CA PHE A 99 2.78 -8.71 -18.65
C PHE A 99 3.11 -9.82 -19.65
N SER A 100 4.37 -10.24 -19.75
CA SER A 100 4.80 -11.30 -20.64
C SER A 100 4.07 -12.63 -20.33
N ILE A 101 3.97 -12.99 -19.05
CA ILE A 101 3.22 -14.18 -18.63
C ILE A 101 1.76 -14.06 -19.04
N ARG A 102 1.11 -12.93 -18.78
CA ARG A 102 -0.32 -12.73 -19.12
C ARG A 102 -0.55 -12.69 -20.62
N PHE A 103 0.32 -12.04 -21.37
CA PHE A 103 0.25 -11.95 -22.83
C PHE A 103 0.27 -13.35 -23.48
N VAL A 104 1.18 -14.23 -23.01
CA VAL A 104 1.31 -15.59 -23.55
C VAL A 104 0.16 -16.51 -23.08
N THR A 105 -0.26 -16.39 -21.81
CA THR A 105 -1.22 -17.33 -21.21
C THR A 105 -2.68 -16.94 -21.42
N LYS A 106 -2.96 -15.65 -21.72
CA LYS A 106 -4.31 -15.12 -21.97
C LYS A 106 -4.31 -14.23 -23.22
N PRO A 107 -4.17 -14.80 -24.43
CA PRO A 107 -4.20 -14.04 -25.68
C PRO A 107 -5.48 -13.18 -25.76
N GLY A 108 -5.34 -11.93 -26.20
CA GLY A 108 -6.48 -11.02 -26.32
C GLY A 108 -6.92 -10.32 -25.02
N TYR A 109 -6.31 -10.63 -23.88
CA TYR A 109 -6.68 -9.98 -22.59
C TYR A 109 -6.64 -8.44 -22.65
N TYR A 110 -5.68 -7.88 -23.40
CA TYR A 110 -5.52 -6.43 -23.54
C TYR A 110 -6.12 -5.86 -24.83
N ALA A 111 -7.01 -6.59 -25.51
CA ALA A 111 -7.57 -6.17 -26.81
C ALA A 111 -8.37 -4.85 -26.74
N GLY A 112 -8.95 -4.52 -25.58
CA GLY A 112 -9.67 -3.26 -25.36
C GLY A 112 -8.75 -2.08 -24.93
N ALA A 113 -7.49 -2.35 -24.61
CA ALA A 113 -6.56 -1.30 -24.16
C ALA A 113 -5.95 -0.55 -25.35
N LYS A 114 -6.05 0.78 -25.34
CA LYS A 114 -5.38 1.60 -26.35
C LYS A 114 -3.87 1.56 -26.15
N THR A 115 -3.08 1.33 -27.22
CA THR A 115 -1.62 1.27 -27.14
C THR A 115 -1.01 2.53 -26.49
N ALA A 116 -1.60 3.70 -26.72
CA ALA A 116 -1.16 4.94 -26.07
C ALA A 116 -1.26 4.90 -24.54
N SER A 117 -2.16 4.10 -23.95
CA SER A 117 -2.27 3.97 -22.49
C SER A 117 -1.07 3.24 -21.87
N LEU A 118 -0.21 2.60 -22.68
CA LEU A 118 1.07 2.06 -22.22
C LEU A 118 1.99 3.13 -21.63
N LEU A 119 1.91 4.37 -22.12
CA LEU A 119 2.65 5.50 -21.53
C LEU A 119 2.22 5.75 -20.07
N LEU A 120 0.95 5.56 -19.76
CA LEU A 120 0.44 5.68 -18.39
C LEU A 120 0.99 4.54 -17.52
N THR A 121 1.09 3.32 -18.06
CA THR A 121 1.70 2.19 -17.37
C THR A 121 3.17 2.43 -17.06
N LEU A 122 3.93 3.00 -18.00
CA LEU A 122 5.35 3.32 -17.77
C LEU A 122 5.56 4.27 -16.59
N VAL A 123 4.63 5.20 -16.38
CA VAL A 123 4.67 6.11 -15.21
C VAL A 123 3.90 5.60 -14.01
N GLY A 124 3.23 4.43 -14.10
CA GLY A 124 2.47 3.80 -13.00
C GLY A 124 1.15 4.49 -12.69
N LEU A 125 0.54 5.17 -13.66
CA LEU A 125 -0.70 5.94 -13.53
C LEU A 125 -1.88 5.36 -14.31
N ASP A 126 -1.71 4.24 -14.97
CA ASP A 126 -2.72 3.60 -15.80
C ASP A 126 -3.99 3.23 -15.02
N ASN A 127 -3.85 2.57 -13.90
CA ASN A 127 -4.99 2.18 -13.06
C ASN A 127 -5.68 3.41 -12.42
N PHE A 128 -4.94 4.48 -12.13
CA PHE A 128 -5.52 5.76 -11.73
C PHE A 128 -6.33 6.38 -12.87
N ALA A 129 -5.85 6.30 -14.10
CA ALA A 129 -6.56 6.83 -15.27
C ALA A 129 -7.87 6.06 -15.54
N VAL A 130 -7.90 4.74 -15.29
CA VAL A 130 -9.14 3.94 -15.31
C VAL A 130 -10.09 4.41 -14.21
N ALA A 131 -9.60 4.60 -12.98
CA ALA A 131 -10.40 5.08 -11.86
C ALA A 131 -10.98 6.48 -12.09
N ALA A 132 -10.24 7.34 -12.79
CA ALA A 132 -10.68 8.67 -13.18
C ALA A 132 -11.58 8.69 -14.43
N GLY A 133 -11.85 7.54 -15.06
CA GLY A 133 -12.66 7.43 -16.26
C GLY A 133 -11.98 7.94 -17.54
N TRP A 134 -10.66 8.16 -17.53
CA TRP A 134 -9.91 8.66 -18.69
C TRP A 134 -9.66 7.58 -19.76
N VAL A 135 -9.54 6.35 -19.33
CA VAL A 135 -9.38 5.17 -20.18
C VAL A 135 -10.29 4.03 -19.71
N ALA A 136 -10.81 3.24 -20.63
CA ALA A 136 -11.71 2.13 -20.31
C ALA A 136 -10.96 0.89 -19.83
N GLN A 137 -9.77 0.63 -20.38
CA GLN A 137 -8.91 -0.50 -20.03
C GLN A 137 -7.44 -0.06 -20.11
N ASP A 138 -6.63 -0.59 -19.21
CA ASP A 138 -5.20 -0.35 -19.09
C ASP A 138 -4.37 -1.63 -19.28
N PHE A 139 -3.05 -1.52 -19.10
CA PHE A 139 -2.11 -2.64 -19.12
C PHE A 139 -1.68 -3.07 -17.71
N ALA A 140 -2.43 -2.70 -16.68
CA ALA A 140 -2.13 -3.06 -15.30
C ALA A 140 -2.10 -4.58 -15.09
N CYS A 141 -1.12 -5.09 -14.37
CA CYS A 141 -0.98 -6.51 -14.09
C CYS A 141 -0.36 -6.85 -12.72
N VAL A 142 0.19 -5.89 -11.97
CA VAL A 142 0.86 -6.09 -10.67
C VAL A 142 0.19 -5.34 -9.50
N GLY A 143 -1.03 -4.84 -9.69
CA GLY A 143 -1.79 -4.13 -8.65
C GLY A 143 -1.47 -2.63 -8.59
N GLU A 144 -1.35 -1.98 -9.73
CA GLU A 144 -0.85 -0.62 -9.95
C GLU A 144 -1.70 0.48 -9.28
N TRP A 145 -2.95 0.20 -8.86
CA TRP A 145 -3.80 1.22 -8.27
C TRP A 145 -3.16 1.89 -7.03
N PHE A 146 -2.57 1.08 -6.15
CA PHE A 146 -1.87 1.59 -4.97
C PHE A 146 -0.61 2.37 -5.37
N LEU A 147 0.10 1.89 -6.40
CA LEU A 147 1.29 2.56 -6.92
C LEU A 147 0.94 3.96 -7.45
N GLY A 148 -0.10 4.09 -8.27
CA GLY A 148 -0.55 5.38 -8.79
C GLY A 148 -0.89 6.37 -7.68
N THR A 149 -1.67 5.91 -6.69
CA THR A 149 -2.04 6.73 -5.53
C THR A 149 -0.82 7.18 -4.73
N ILE A 150 0.12 6.27 -4.43
CA ILE A 150 1.32 6.63 -3.65
C ILE A 150 2.26 7.58 -4.41
N LEU A 151 2.34 7.48 -5.74
CA LEU A 151 3.11 8.41 -6.57
C LEU A 151 2.54 9.82 -6.51
N PHE A 152 1.22 9.97 -6.58
CA PHE A 152 0.57 11.28 -6.37
C PHE A 152 0.79 11.82 -4.95
N LEU A 153 0.72 10.98 -3.93
CA LEU A 153 1.03 11.39 -2.56
C LEU A 153 2.51 11.84 -2.42
N TYR A 154 3.43 11.20 -3.13
CA TYR A 154 4.82 11.66 -3.18
C TYR A 154 4.98 12.99 -3.91
N LEU A 155 4.21 13.21 -4.97
CA LEU A 155 4.18 14.49 -5.67
C LEU A 155 3.69 15.62 -4.76
N LEU A 156 2.65 15.36 -3.97
CA LEU A 156 2.07 16.33 -3.03
C LEU A 156 2.87 16.48 -1.73
N PHE A 157 3.77 15.55 -1.40
CA PHE A 157 4.53 15.56 -0.15
C PHE A 157 5.23 16.89 0.16
N PRO A 158 5.95 17.55 -0.77
CA PRO A 158 6.62 18.83 -0.45
C PRO A 158 5.63 19.93 -0.06
N LEU A 159 4.48 20.00 -0.75
CA LEU A 159 3.41 20.97 -0.45
C LEU A 159 2.82 20.71 0.93
N LEU A 160 2.41 19.47 1.20
CA LEU A 160 1.86 19.07 2.50
C LEU A 160 2.86 19.31 3.64
N ARG A 161 4.14 19.01 3.40
CA ARG A 161 5.20 19.27 4.38
C ARG A 161 5.38 20.76 4.67
N ALA A 162 5.38 21.61 3.65
CA ALA A 162 5.48 23.06 3.81
C ALA A 162 4.28 23.61 4.57
N GLY A 163 3.08 23.13 4.22
CA GLY A 163 1.84 23.48 4.90
C GLY A 163 1.85 23.08 6.39
N LEU A 164 2.22 21.84 6.70
CA LEU A 164 2.32 21.36 8.09
C LEU A 164 3.33 22.13 8.93
N LYS A 165 4.42 22.62 8.33
CA LYS A 165 5.41 23.43 9.04
C LYS A 165 4.91 24.84 9.34
N LYS A 166 4.21 25.48 8.41
CA LYS A 166 3.76 26.87 8.55
C LYS A 166 2.40 26.99 9.22
N HIS A 167 1.43 26.20 8.79
CA HIS A 167 0.01 26.30 9.18
C HIS A 167 -0.60 24.90 9.32
N PRO A 168 -0.23 24.12 10.38
CA PRO A 168 -0.65 22.71 10.50
C PRO A 168 -2.17 22.55 10.52
N VAL A 169 -2.90 23.39 11.25
CA VAL A 169 -4.37 23.32 11.32
C VAL A 169 -5.00 23.61 9.97
N LEU A 170 -4.58 24.68 9.29
CA LEU A 170 -5.09 25.03 7.97
C LEU A 170 -4.82 23.93 6.94
N THR A 171 -3.65 23.28 7.01
CA THR A 171 -3.31 22.17 6.13
C THR A 171 -4.25 20.97 6.35
N TRP A 172 -4.56 20.66 7.60
CA TRP A 172 -5.55 19.62 7.92
C TRP A 172 -6.94 20.00 7.44
N CYS A 173 -7.39 21.23 7.68
CA CYS A 173 -8.69 21.73 7.19
C CYS A 173 -8.78 21.65 5.65
N ALA A 174 -7.73 22.06 4.93
CA ALA A 174 -7.69 22.01 3.48
C ALA A 174 -7.74 20.57 2.96
N VAL A 175 -7.00 19.66 3.55
CA VAL A 175 -7.02 18.23 3.17
C VAL A 175 -8.39 17.61 3.44
N LEU A 176 -9.01 17.88 4.58
CA LEU A 176 -10.35 17.38 4.88
C LEU A 176 -11.42 18.01 3.97
N ALA A 177 -11.30 19.31 3.63
CA ALA A 177 -12.19 19.99 2.71
C ALA A 177 -12.14 19.40 1.28
N VAL A 178 -11.01 18.82 0.88
CA VAL A 178 -10.88 18.08 -0.40
C VAL A 178 -11.38 16.64 -0.26
N SER A 179 -11.00 15.95 0.80
CA SER A 179 -11.26 14.52 0.95
C SER A 179 -12.73 14.19 1.27
N LEU A 180 -13.38 14.92 2.18
CA LEU A 180 -14.74 14.63 2.61
C LEU A 180 -15.79 14.73 1.50
N PRO A 181 -15.80 15.77 0.62
CA PRO A 181 -16.72 15.82 -0.51
C PRO A 181 -16.53 14.67 -1.49
N VAL A 182 -15.28 14.23 -1.72
CA VAL A 182 -14.98 13.11 -2.64
C VAL A 182 -15.59 11.80 -2.12
N HIS A 183 -15.55 11.55 -0.81
CA HIS A 183 -16.27 10.44 -0.20
C HIS A 183 -17.78 10.55 -0.42
N ARG A 184 -18.35 11.75 -0.21
CA ARG A 184 -19.79 12.00 -0.42
C ARG A 184 -20.24 11.79 -1.86
N MET A 185 -19.40 12.12 -2.83
CA MET A 185 -19.67 11.94 -4.26
C MET A 185 -19.56 10.49 -4.71
N GLY A 186 -19.10 9.57 -3.84
CA GLY A 186 -18.93 8.16 -4.17
C GLY A 186 -17.85 7.92 -5.24
N TRP A 187 -16.86 8.77 -5.31
CA TRP A 187 -15.77 8.62 -6.26
C TRP A 187 -14.94 7.37 -5.98
N ASP A 188 -14.27 6.87 -7.01
CA ASP A 188 -13.47 5.64 -6.92
C ASP A 188 -12.43 5.72 -5.78
N SER A 189 -12.40 4.66 -4.98
CA SER A 189 -11.52 4.56 -3.81
C SER A 189 -10.02 4.54 -4.15
N ARG A 190 -9.66 4.42 -5.42
CA ARG A 190 -8.28 4.49 -5.90
C ARG A 190 -7.77 5.92 -6.07
N LEU A 191 -8.65 6.93 -5.98
CA LEU A 191 -8.28 8.33 -6.16
C LEU A 191 -7.54 8.88 -4.94
N VAL A 192 -6.48 9.64 -5.19
CA VAL A 192 -5.56 10.17 -4.18
C VAL A 192 -6.26 11.02 -3.11
N ALA A 193 -7.33 11.74 -3.46
CA ALA A 193 -8.06 12.61 -2.55
C ALA A 193 -8.61 11.87 -1.33
N ILE A 194 -8.96 10.58 -1.48
CA ILE A 194 -9.48 9.72 -0.41
C ILE A 194 -8.38 9.40 0.62
N HIS A 195 -7.14 9.23 0.17
CA HIS A 195 -6.02 8.80 1.00
C HIS A 195 -5.13 9.94 1.53
N LEU A 196 -5.44 11.18 1.17
CA LEU A 196 -4.71 12.36 1.68
C LEU A 196 -4.70 12.47 3.21
N PRO A 197 -5.85 12.28 3.94
CA PRO A 197 -5.85 12.36 5.40
C PRO A 197 -4.97 11.31 6.07
N GLU A 198 -4.96 10.09 5.55
CA GLU A 198 -4.15 8.98 6.06
C GLU A 198 -2.65 9.28 5.93
N PHE A 199 -2.23 9.73 4.76
CA PHE A 199 -0.85 10.12 4.51
C PHE A 199 -0.43 11.33 5.36
N LEU A 200 -1.29 12.34 5.49
CA LEU A 200 -1.06 13.52 6.31
C LEU A 200 -0.97 13.17 7.80
N LEU A 201 -1.78 12.22 8.28
CA LEU A 201 -1.70 11.70 9.65
C LEU A 201 -0.31 11.12 9.92
N GLY A 202 0.17 10.27 9.03
CA GLY A 202 1.51 9.71 9.13
C GLY A 202 2.59 10.78 9.17
N MET A 203 2.50 11.80 8.31
CA MET A 203 3.43 12.94 8.32
C MET A 203 3.41 13.73 9.64
N SER A 204 2.21 13.96 10.18
CA SER A 204 2.00 14.76 11.39
C SER A 204 2.40 14.02 12.67
N PHE A 205 2.23 12.70 12.71
CA PHE A 205 2.42 11.85 13.88
C PHE A 205 3.77 12.05 14.57
N LEU A 206 4.84 12.29 13.80
CA LEU A 206 6.20 12.45 14.33
C LEU A 206 6.41 13.76 15.07
N THR A 207 5.63 14.79 14.75
CA THR A 207 5.70 16.10 15.38
C THR A 207 4.77 16.25 16.58
N TRP A 208 3.81 15.31 16.72
CA TRP A 208 2.84 15.34 17.79
C TRP A 208 3.45 15.02 19.15
N SER A 209 3.10 15.83 20.15
CA SER A 209 3.37 15.52 21.54
C SER A 209 2.64 14.25 22.00
N ARG A 210 3.06 13.67 23.13
CA ARG A 210 2.34 12.53 23.71
C ARG A 210 0.88 12.89 24.01
N ARG A 211 0.63 14.10 24.53
CA ARG A 211 -0.74 14.59 24.83
C ARG A 211 -1.58 14.65 23.56
N THR A 212 -1.03 15.19 22.46
CA THR A 212 -1.71 15.24 21.17
C THR A 212 -2.06 13.86 20.65
N LYS A 213 -1.12 12.89 20.71
CA LYS A 213 -1.36 11.50 20.30
C LYS A 213 -2.50 10.85 21.09
N VAL A 214 -2.54 11.06 22.40
CA VAL A 214 -3.61 10.56 23.28
C VAL A 214 -4.94 11.25 22.94
N ALA A 215 -4.94 12.56 22.74
CA ALA A 215 -6.16 13.30 22.39
C ALA A 215 -6.72 12.84 21.02
N VAL A 216 -5.87 12.66 20.01
CA VAL A 216 -6.29 12.12 18.71
C VAL A 216 -6.82 10.70 18.85
N LEU A 217 -6.13 9.84 19.61
CA LEU A 217 -6.62 8.48 19.86
C LEU A 217 -8.00 8.49 20.55
N ALA A 218 -8.19 9.33 21.57
CA ALA A 218 -9.48 9.47 22.24
C ALA A 218 -10.57 9.99 21.27
N ALA A 219 -10.25 10.95 20.40
CA ALA A 219 -11.18 11.47 19.41
C ALA A 219 -11.61 10.41 18.39
N VAL A 220 -10.65 9.63 17.85
CA VAL A 220 -10.98 8.55 16.88
C VAL A 220 -11.74 7.41 17.53
N LEU A 221 -11.42 7.04 18.77
CA LEU A 221 -12.19 6.04 19.54
C LEU A 221 -13.58 6.55 19.86
N GLY A 222 -13.70 7.84 20.23
CA GLY A 222 -14.98 8.50 20.43
C GLY A 222 -15.86 8.46 19.17
N PHE A 223 -15.30 8.75 18.01
CA PHE A 223 -16.01 8.60 16.71
C PHE A 223 -16.49 7.16 16.49
N LEU A 224 -15.61 6.17 16.72
CA LEU A 224 -15.95 4.75 16.55
C LEU A 224 -17.04 4.25 17.54
N ALA A 225 -17.24 4.95 18.65
CA ALA A 225 -18.30 4.66 19.59
C ALA A 225 -19.65 5.30 19.21
N THR A 226 -19.71 6.07 18.13
CA THR A 226 -20.95 6.74 17.67
C THR A 226 -21.61 5.97 16.52
N PRO A 227 -22.91 6.17 16.23
CA PRO A 227 -23.57 5.61 15.06
C PRO A 227 -23.08 6.23 13.73
N LEU A 228 -22.21 7.26 13.75
CA LEU A 228 -21.60 7.86 12.57
C LEU A 228 -20.73 6.87 11.78
N THR A 229 -20.31 5.76 12.41
CA THR A 229 -19.58 4.67 11.74
C THR A 229 -20.38 4.00 10.61
N ALA A 230 -21.70 4.06 10.66
CA ALA A 230 -22.57 3.53 9.60
C ALA A 230 -22.70 4.49 8.39
N TYR A 231 -22.19 5.72 8.50
CA TYR A 231 -22.39 6.74 7.49
C TYR A 231 -21.56 6.53 6.22
N ASP A 232 -20.28 6.19 6.37
CA ASP A 232 -19.36 5.92 5.26
C ASP A 232 -18.29 4.92 5.70
N SER A 233 -18.23 3.79 5.00
CA SER A 233 -17.30 2.70 5.33
C SER A 233 -15.83 3.09 5.12
N LYS A 234 -15.53 3.99 4.17
CA LYS A 234 -14.16 4.45 3.90
C LYS A 234 -13.68 5.44 4.95
N ILE A 235 -14.53 6.37 5.37
CA ILE A 235 -14.22 7.28 6.49
C ILE A 235 -14.03 6.47 7.76
N THR A 236 -14.92 5.52 8.04
CA THR A 236 -14.81 4.64 9.21
C THR A 236 -13.53 3.81 9.16
N CYS A 237 -13.15 3.30 7.98
CA CYS A 237 -11.88 2.61 7.77
C CYS A 237 -10.68 3.51 8.06
N ALA A 238 -10.64 4.73 7.54
CA ALA A 238 -9.56 5.69 7.78
C ALA A 238 -9.41 6.02 9.28
N VAL A 239 -10.53 6.24 9.99
CA VAL A 239 -10.55 6.51 11.44
C VAL A 239 -10.09 5.29 12.23
N PHE A 240 -10.60 4.09 11.92
CA PHE A 240 -10.17 2.85 12.57
C PHE A 240 -8.68 2.57 12.34
N SER A 241 -8.21 2.76 11.11
CA SER A 241 -6.79 2.59 10.76
C SER A 241 -5.91 3.62 11.47
N ALA A 242 -6.40 4.84 11.70
CA ALA A 242 -5.71 5.84 12.51
C ALA A 242 -5.57 5.39 13.97
N ALA A 243 -6.64 4.85 14.58
CA ALA A 243 -6.58 4.27 15.93
C ALA A 243 -5.57 3.11 15.98
N ALA A 244 -5.64 2.18 15.02
CA ALA A 244 -4.72 1.05 14.92
C ALA A 244 -3.26 1.53 14.75
N PHE A 245 -3.00 2.52 13.89
CA PHE A 245 -1.67 3.11 13.70
C PHE A 245 -1.11 3.66 15.00
N LEU A 246 -1.89 4.44 15.75
CA LEU A 246 -1.48 5.02 17.04
C LEU A 246 -1.19 3.94 18.09
N VAL A 247 -2.06 2.94 18.19
CA VAL A 247 -1.89 1.81 19.13
C VAL A 247 -0.66 0.98 18.77
N LEU A 248 -0.52 0.58 17.49
CA LEU A 248 0.64 -0.19 17.03
C LEU A 248 1.95 0.59 17.18
N ALA A 249 1.95 1.91 16.98
CA ALA A 249 3.12 2.74 17.22
C ALA A 249 3.50 2.77 18.71
N ALA A 250 2.51 2.86 19.61
CA ALA A 250 2.73 2.80 21.05
C ALA A 250 3.23 1.43 21.52
N LEU A 251 2.64 0.36 21.02
CA LEU A 251 3.08 -1.02 21.31
C LEU A 251 4.47 -1.29 20.76
N GLY A 252 4.71 -0.94 19.49
CA GLY A 252 6.00 -1.16 18.82
C GLY A 252 7.15 -0.41 19.51
N SER A 253 6.89 0.75 20.12
CA SER A 253 7.91 1.45 20.89
C SER A 253 8.34 0.73 22.18
N ARG A 254 7.57 -0.27 22.64
CA ARG A 254 7.82 -1.08 23.84
C ARG A 254 8.35 -2.47 23.53
N ILE A 255 8.32 -2.91 22.28
CA ILE A 255 8.80 -4.23 21.90
C ILE A 255 10.31 -4.18 21.68
N HIS A 256 11.03 -4.87 22.57
CA HIS A 256 12.50 -5.00 22.51
C HIS A 256 12.96 -6.43 22.17
N TRP A 257 12.03 -7.34 21.89
CA TRP A 257 12.34 -8.73 21.57
C TRP A 257 12.89 -8.86 20.14
N ALA A 258 14.18 -9.16 20.04
CA ALA A 258 14.92 -9.18 18.80
C ALA A 258 14.31 -10.08 17.69
N PRO A 259 13.82 -11.31 17.95
CA PRO A 259 13.19 -12.12 16.92
C PRO A 259 12.01 -11.41 16.23
N VAL A 260 11.12 -10.78 16.98
CA VAL A 260 9.98 -10.02 16.43
C VAL A 260 10.49 -8.82 15.62
N GLN A 261 11.48 -8.10 16.14
CA GLN A 261 12.07 -6.97 15.42
C GLN A 261 12.70 -7.42 14.09
N ASN A 262 13.39 -8.54 14.06
CA ASN A 262 14.02 -9.08 12.87
C ASN A 262 12.99 -9.53 11.83
N VAL A 263 11.92 -10.21 12.24
CA VAL A 263 10.83 -10.63 11.35
C VAL A 263 10.13 -9.42 10.73
N CYS A 264 9.72 -8.45 11.56
CA CYS A 264 9.08 -7.22 11.06
C CYS A 264 10.01 -6.43 10.13
N ALA A 265 11.29 -6.38 10.45
CA ALA A 265 12.31 -5.74 9.62
C ALA A 265 12.48 -6.44 8.26
N LEU A 266 12.43 -7.78 8.25
CA LEU A 266 12.48 -8.58 7.03
C LEU A 266 11.24 -8.33 6.16
N LEU A 267 10.04 -8.45 6.73
CA LEU A 267 8.78 -8.18 6.05
C LEU A 267 8.74 -6.75 5.50
N SER A 268 9.16 -5.77 6.31
CA SER A 268 9.24 -4.37 5.88
C SER A 268 10.21 -4.15 4.71
N ARG A 269 11.35 -4.86 4.69
CA ARG A 269 12.34 -4.78 3.60
C ARG A 269 11.77 -5.27 2.28
N TYR A 270 11.08 -6.38 2.30
CA TYR A 270 10.55 -7.03 1.10
C TYR A 270 9.14 -6.56 0.74
N SER A 271 8.49 -5.71 1.56
CA SER A 271 7.09 -5.35 1.40
C SER A 271 6.74 -4.82 0.00
N TYR A 272 7.63 -4.06 -0.64
CA TYR A 272 7.39 -3.55 -1.99
C TYR A 272 7.51 -4.66 -3.05
N ALA A 273 8.48 -5.55 -2.94
CA ALA A 273 8.59 -6.71 -3.84
C ALA A 273 7.38 -7.65 -3.68
N VAL A 274 6.95 -7.92 -2.44
CA VAL A 274 5.74 -8.69 -2.14
C VAL A 274 4.51 -8.02 -2.75
N PHE A 275 4.37 -6.71 -2.61
CA PHE A 275 3.29 -5.95 -3.22
C PHE A 275 3.22 -6.16 -4.74
N LEU A 276 4.35 -6.18 -5.44
CA LEU A 276 4.40 -6.36 -6.89
C LEU A 276 4.19 -7.81 -7.36
N THR A 277 4.39 -8.81 -6.51
CA THR A 277 4.36 -10.24 -6.91
C THR A 277 3.13 -11.00 -6.43
N HIS A 278 2.61 -10.68 -5.24
CA HIS A 278 1.58 -11.49 -4.57
C HIS A 278 0.31 -11.68 -5.39
N HIS A 279 -0.17 -10.62 -6.04
CA HIS A 279 -1.41 -10.65 -6.81
C HIS A 279 -1.29 -11.53 -8.05
N VAL A 280 -0.16 -11.42 -8.77
CA VAL A 280 0.14 -12.27 -9.94
C VAL A 280 0.20 -13.73 -9.53
N ILE A 281 0.87 -14.03 -8.41
CA ILE A 281 1.04 -15.41 -7.93
C ILE A 281 -0.27 -16.02 -7.49
N VAL A 282 -1.08 -15.31 -6.67
CA VAL A 282 -2.34 -15.88 -6.21
C VAL A 282 -3.29 -16.20 -7.36
N LEU A 283 -3.41 -15.28 -8.34
CA LEU A 283 -4.25 -15.50 -9.51
C LEU A 283 -3.79 -16.70 -10.34
N ARG A 284 -2.47 -16.90 -10.50
CA ARG A 284 -1.94 -18.06 -11.21
C ARG A 284 -2.13 -19.37 -10.45
N LEU A 285 -1.97 -19.35 -9.14
CA LEU A 285 -2.18 -20.56 -8.34
C LEU A 285 -3.62 -21.03 -8.39
N VAL A 286 -4.59 -20.14 -8.21
CA VAL A 286 -6.01 -20.52 -8.17
C VAL A 286 -6.54 -21.01 -9.52
N GLU A 287 -5.94 -20.63 -10.65
CA GLU A 287 -6.30 -21.13 -11.99
C GLU A 287 -6.13 -22.66 -12.15
N HIS A 288 -5.36 -23.30 -11.26
CA HIS A 288 -5.10 -24.74 -11.30
C HIS A 288 -6.01 -25.56 -10.36
N PHE A 289 -6.94 -24.93 -9.66
CA PHE A 289 -7.81 -25.56 -8.69
C PHE A 289 -9.29 -25.37 -9.07
N ASP A 290 -10.08 -26.43 -8.90
CA ASP A 290 -11.52 -26.29 -8.93
C ASP A 290 -11.99 -25.71 -7.58
N LEU A 291 -12.24 -24.40 -7.56
CA LEU A 291 -12.64 -23.68 -6.36
C LEU A 291 -14.01 -24.10 -5.83
N SER A 292 -14.86 -24.75 -6.64
CA SER A 292 -16.18 -25.22 -6.22
C SER A 292 -16.10 -26.45 -5.30
N THR A 293 -15.04 -27.25 -5.44
CA THR A 293 -14.83 -28.49 -4.68
C THR A 293 -13.76 -28.40 -3.60
N ILE A 294 -13.06 -27.27 -3.53
CA ILE A 294 -11.93 -27.06 -2.61
C ILE A 294 -12.36 -27.15 -1.14
N THR A 295 -11.70 -27.98 -0.37
CA THR A 295 -11.96 -28.11 1.08
C THR A 295 -11.21 -27.03 1.87
N ARG A 296 -11.60 -26.83 3.15
CA ARG A 296 -10.89 -25.91 4.05
C ARG A 296 -9.42 -26.31 4.26
N ARG A 297 -9.13 -27.61 4.26
CA ARG A 297 -7.77 -28.14 4.37
C ARG A 297 -6.93 -27.80 3.14
N ASP A 298 -7.49 -27.99 1.94
CA ASP A 298 -6.83 -27.68 0.69
C ASP A 298 -6.57 -26.16 0.58
N THR A 299 -7.54 -25.35 1.02
CA THR A 299 -7.38 -23.89 1.09
C THR A 299 -6.23 -23.49 2.03
N ALA A 300 -6.06 -24.18 3.18
CA ALA A 300 -4.95 -23.92 4.09
C ALA A 300 -3.59 -24.28 3.46
N LEU A 301 -3.51 -25.43 2.77
CA LEU A 301 -2.32 -25.83 2.02
C LEU A 301 -2.02 -24.84 0.89
N LEU A 302 -3.03 -24.46 0.13
CA LEU A 302 -2.90 -23.48 -0.96
C LEU A 302 -2.42 -22.12 -0.43
N PHE A 303 -2.89 -21.67 0.73
CA PHE A 303 -2.39 -20.46 1.38
C PHE A 303 -0.92 -20.58 1.73
N GLY A 304 -0.48 -21.73 2.28
CA GLY A 304 0.95 -22.01 2.55
C GLY A 304 1.80 -21.95 1.27
N VAL A 305 1.33 -22.59 0.19
CA VAL A 305 2.01 -22.54 -1.13
C VAL A 305 2.05 -21.12 -1.67
N TYR A 306 0.95 -20.38 -1.58
CA TYR A 306 0.89 -18.96 -1.98
C TYR A 306 1.94 -18.12 -1.24
N LEU A 307 2.07 -18.27 0.08
CA LEU A 307 3.06 -17.53 0.86
C LEU A 307 4.49 -17.89 0.46
N LEU A 308 4.79 -19.19 0.26
CA LEU A 308 6.10 -19.66 -0.16
C LEU A 308 6.48 -19.14 -1.56
N CYS A 309 5.57 -19.27 -2.53
CA CYS A 309 5.79 -18.78 -3.88
C CYS A 309 5.97 -17.25 -3.91
N THR A 310 5.16 -16.52 -3.13
CA THR A 310 5.27 -15.07 -3.02
C THR A 310 6.60 -14.66 -2.39
N ALA A 311 7.03 -15.34 -1.34
CA ALA A 311 8.32 -15.08 -0.69
C ALA A 311 9.49 -15.33 -1.65
N ALA A 312 9.46 -16.47 -2.37
CA ALA A 312 10.51 -16.83 -3.34
C ALA A 312 10.57 -15.81 -4.50
N ALA A 313 9.43 -15.48 -5.11
CA ALA A 313 9.38 -14.51 -6.19
C ALA A 313 9.80 -13.11 -5.75
N SER A 314 9.38 -12.68 -4.56
CA SER A 314 9.78 -11.39 -3.99
C SER A 314 11.26 -11.31 -3.69
N ALA A 315 11.86 -12.39 -3.20
CA ALA A 315 13.30 -12.48 -2.96
C ALA A 315 14.08 -12.43 -4.29
N ALA A 316 13.63 -13.16 -5.30
CA ALA A 316 14.21 -13.14 -6.65
C ALA A 316 14.12 -11.76 -7.29
N LEU A 317 12.94 -11.12 -7.23
CA LEU A 317 12.72 -9.77 -7.75
C LEU A 317 13.63 -8.74 -7.05
N TYR A 318 13.71 -8.81 -5.72
CA TYR A 318 14.54 -7.90 -4.92
C TYR A 318 16.04 -8.09 -5.24
N TRP A 319 16.50 -9.33 -5.39
CA TRP A 319 17.87 -9.64 -5.77
C TRP A 319 18.19 -9.12 -7.19
N LEU A 320 17.30 -9.35 -8.15
CA LEU A 320 17.49 -8.93 -9.54
C LEU A 320 17.50 -7.40 -9.66
N ASP A 321 16.58 -6.70 -9.00
CA ASP A 321 16.58 -5.23 -8.92
C ASP A 321 17.91 -4.70 -8.34
N GLY A 322 18.43 -5.35 -7.30
CA GLY A 322 19.72 -5.02 -6.73
C GLY A 322 20.89 -5.17 -7.72
N LYS A 323 20.89 -6.24 -8.53
CA LYS A 323 21.90 -6.47 -9.58
C LYS A 323 21.81 -5.43 -10.70
N ILE A 324 20.60 -5.12 -11.17
CA ILE A 324 20.37 -4.10 -12.19
C ILE A 324 20.85 -2.72 -11.70
N ARG A 325 20.51 -2.33 -10.49
CA ARG A 325 20.97 -1.05 -9.92
C ARG A 325 22.49 -0.97 -9.78
N ALA A 326 23.12 -2.07 -9.35
CA ALA A 326 24.59 -2.15 -9.24
C ALA A 326 25.26 -2.05 -10.62
N GLY A 327 24.71 -2.72 -11.64
CA GLY A 327 25.17 -2.63 -13.02
C GLY A 327 25.03 -1.22 -13.59
N ALA A 328 23.86 -0.60 -13.44
CA ALA A 328 23.61 0.76 -13.87
C ALA A 328 24.56 1.78 -13.20
N ALA A 329 24.84 1.62 -11.90
CA ALA A 329 25.77 2.50 -11.19
C ALA A 329 27.20 2.43 -11.79
N LYS A 330 27.64 1.25 -12.20
CA LYS A 330 28.96 1.07 -12.86
C LYS A 330 29.01 1.71 -14.25
N LEU A 331 27.91 1.69 -15.00
CA LEU A 331 27.84 2.25 -16.35
C LEU A 331 27.80 3.78 -16.36
N PHE A 332 27.09 4.39 -15.39
CA PHE A 332 26.84 5.83 -15.36
C PHE A 332 27.73 6.63 -14.38
N CYS A 333 28.52 5.96 -13.53
CA CYS A 333 29.53 6.54 -12.66
C CYS A 333 30.76 5.62 -12.68
N PRO A 334 31.54 5.60 -13.78
CA PRO A 334 32.83 4.96 -13.73
C PRO A 334 33.70 5.66 -12.68
N ALA A 335 34.44 4.90 -11.88
CA ALA A 335 35.30 5.35 -10.79
C ALA A 335 36.41 6.28 -11.30
#